data_8a24ae85a782a512ef79be9b7dafc97d
#
_entry.id   8a24ae85a782a512ef79be9b7dafc97d
#
_cell.length_a   1.000
_cell.length_b   1.000
_cell.length_c   1.000
_cell.angle_alpha   90.00
_cell.angle_beta   90.00
_cell.angle_gamma   90.00
#
_symmetry.space_group_name_H-M   'P 1'
#
loop_
_entity.id
_entity.type
_entity.pdbx_description
1 polymer ?
#
loop_
_entity_poly.entity_id
_entity_poly.type
_entity_poly.pdbx_seq_one_letter_code
_entity_poly.pdbx_strand_id
1 'polypeptide(L)'
;IYISQVYDGEMKRIVLKDQYGPISVYLLPFLKPAAVRHALQRDDINTYEEGVMAALQECEIDRTQRNVLVAHQFVTGADRSDSEETWVGGLDNVSAEVFKDFDYVALGHIHRPQKMGRETLRYSGTPLKYSFSEADHKKSVTIVELLEKGNVTVSTVPLIPKHDMRKLRGTYMDVTAKD
;
A
#
# COMPACT_ATOMS: atom_id res chain seq x y z
N ILE A 1 -2.93 7.74 -17.65
CA ILE A 1 -2.19 7.26 -16.46
C ILE A 1 -1.96 8.48 -15.57
N TYR A 2 -2.24 8.33 -14.27
CA TYR A 2 -1.98 9.34 -13.25
C TYR A 2 -0.80 8.89 -12.41
N ILE A 3 0.14 9.79 -12.17
CA ILE A 3 1.35 9.54 -11.38
C ILE A 3 1.43 10.63 -10.33
N SER A 4 1.78 10.23 -9.09
CA SER A 4 2.14 11.17 -8.04
C SER A 4 3.48 11.82 -8.37
N GLN A 5 3.59 13.11 -8.10
CA GLN A 5 4.87 13.82 -8.09
C GLN A 5 5.55 13.63 -6.72
N VAL A 6 6.78 14.12 -6.58
CA VAL A 6 7.41 14.30 -5.27
C VAL A 6 6.52 15.25 -4.45
N TYR A 7 6.35 14.94 -3.17
CA TYR A 7 5.52 15.77 -2.29
C TYR A 7 6.15 17.17 -2.12
N ASP A 8 5.38 18.19 -2.45
CA ASP A 8 5.74 19.61 -2.43
C ASP A 8 4.86 20.46 -1.49
N GLY A 9 4.06 19.78 -0.66
CA GLY A 9 3.08 20.40 0.25
C GLY A 9 1.64 20.08 -0.13
N GLU A 10 1.40 19.62 -1.37
CA GLU A 10 0.07 19.25 -1.82
C GLU A 10 0.02 17.78 -2.26
N MET A 11 -1.09 17.12 -1.96
CA MET A 11 -1.37 15.77 -2.43
C MET A 11 -2.25 15.82 -3.68
N LYS A 12 -1.82 15.16 -4.74
CA LYS A 12 -2.59 15.11 -5.98
C LYS A 12 -3.93 14.42 -5.76
N ARG A 13 -5.02 15.14 -6.04
CA ARG A 13 -6.38 14.63 -6.04
C ARG A 13 -6.92 14.49 -7.46
N ILE A 14 -7.53 13.34 -7.74
CA ILE A 14 -8.22 13.04 -8.99
C ILE A 14 -9.68 12.79 -8.65
N VAL A 15 -10.59 13.47 -9.32
CA VAL A 15 -12.03 13.26 -9.15
C VAL A 15 -12.54 12.42 -10.30
N LEU A 16 -13.06 11.25 -9.97
CA LEU A 16 -13.81 10.39 -10.88
C LEU A 16 -15.31 10.51 -10.56
N LYS A 17 -16.16 10.06 -11.47
CA LYS A 17 -17.61 10.12 -11.26
C LYS A 17 -18.27 8.89 -11.88
N ASP A 18 -19.20 8.30 -11.14
CA ASP A 18 -20.06 7.23 -11.60
C ASP A 18 -21.54 7.47 -11.21
N GLN A 19 -22.37 6.45 -11.28
CA GLN A 19 -23.79 6.53 -10.93
C GLN A 19 -24.06 6.85 -9.46
N TYR A 20 -23.10 6.61 -8.56
CA TYR A 20 -23.20 6.90 -7.13
C TYR A 20 -22.58 8.27 -6.76
N GLY A 21 -22.18 9.06 -7.75
CA GLY A 21 -21.61 10.40 -7.56
C GLY A 21 -20.09 10.47 -7.67
N PRO A 22 -19.44 11.48 -7.09
CA PRO A 22 -18.00 11.68 -7.19
C PRO A 22 -17.23 10.70 -6.30
N ILE A 23 -16.02 10.36 -6.76
CA ILE A 23 -15.00 9.61 -6.02
C ILE A 23 -13.73 10.45 -6.06
N SER A 24 -13.19 10.80 -4.91
CA SER A 24 -11.90 11.46 -4.79
C SER A 24 -10.80 10.43 -4.59
N VAL A 25 -9.87 10.37 -5.52
CA VAL A 25 -8.68 9.50 -5.44
C VAL A 25 -7.47 10.37 -5.14
N TYR A 26 -6.86 10.16 -3.98
CA TYR A 26 -5.67 10.86 -3.52
C TYR A 26 -4.44 10.01 -3.76
N LEU A 27 -3.38 10.64 -4.28
CA LEU A 27 -2.11 9.97 -4.56
C LEU A 27 -1.05 10.47 -3.57
N LEU A 28 -0.71 9.63 -2.59
CA LEU A 28 0.33 9.91 -1.61
C LEU A 28 1.63 9.19 -2.01
N PRO A 29 2.69 9.92 -2.40
CA PRO A 29 3.98 9.30 -2.67
C PRO A 29 4.62 8.77 -1.39
N PHE A 30 5.72 8.03 -1.51
CA PHE A 30 6.51 7.66 -0.35
C PHE A 30 7.07 8.91 0.33
N LEU A 31 6.70 9.11 1.59
CA LEU A 31 7.09 10.28 2.36
C LEU A 31 8.24 9.96 3.32
N LYS A 32 9.28 10.78 3.26
CA LYS A 32 10.32 10.84 4.31
C LYS A 32 10.07 12.07 5.18
N PRO A 33 10.23 12.00 6.51
CA PRO A 33 10.00 13.13 7.42
C PRO A 33 10.69 14.41 6.99
N ALA A 34 11.96 14.30 6.55
CA ALA A 34 12.73 15.45 6.07
C ALA A 34 12.11 16.16 4.85
N ALA A 35 11.54 15.40 3.92
CA ALA A 35 10.88 15.97 2.75
C ALA A 35 9.61 16.72 3.13
N VAL A 36 8.83 16.15 4.06
CA VAL A 36 7.59 16.79 4.54
C VAL A 36 7.89 18.04 5.35
N ARG A 37 8.92 18.01 6.23
CA ARG A 37 9.40 19.23 6.93
C ARG A 37 9.73 20.36 5.96
N HIS A 38 10.48 20.02 4.91
CA HIS A 38 10.87 21.00 3.90
C HIS A 38 9.66 21.56 3.15
N ALA A 39 8.76 20.69 2.70
CA ALA A 39 7.59 21.09 1.93
C ALA A 39 6.61 21.97 2.73
N LEU A 40 6.38 21.60 4.01
CA LEU A 40 5.42 22.30 4.88
C LEU A 40 6.06 23.40 5.74
N GLN A 41 7.37 23.61 5.65
CA GLN A 41 8.11 24.56 6.50
C GLN A 41 7.86 24.32 8.01
N ARG A 42 7.88 23.05 8.42
CA ARG A 42 7.60 22.59 9.78
C ARG A 42 8.77 21.77 10.33
N ASP A 43 9.26 22.08 11.54
CA ASP A 43 10.38 21.40 12.18
C ASP A 43 9.95 20.27 13.16
N ASP A 44 8.67 20.17 13.46
CA ASP A 44 8.09 19.26 14.45
C ASP A 44 7.82 17.85 13.91
N ILE A 45 8.09 17.57 12.63
CA ILE A 45 7.85 16.28 11.97
C ILE A 45 9.11 15.41 12.06
N ASN A 46 9.12 14.40 12.92
CA ASN A 46 10.29 13.56 13.20
C ASN A 46 10.12 12.10 12.72
N THR A 47 8.88 11.61 12.66
CA THR A 47 8.54 10.23 12.28
C THR A 47 7.82 10.16 10.94
N TYR A 48 7.82 8.99 10.32
CA TYR A 48 7.06 8.75 9.10
C TYR A 48 5.55 8.92 9.32
N GLU A 49 5.06 8.48 10.48
CA GLU A 49 3.65 8.66 10.86
C GLU A 49 3.27 10.13 10.95
N GLU A 50 4.07 10.95 11.64
CA GLU A 50 3.85 12.40 11.71
C GLU A 50 3.88 13.06 10.33
N GLY A 51 4.79 12.63 9.45
CA GLY A 51 4.85 13.09 8.08
C GLY A 51 3.61 12.76 7.26
N VAL A 52 3.12 11.51 7.35
CA VAL A 52 1.89 11.09 6.68
C VAL A 52 0.68 11.84 7.25
N MET A 53 0.59 11.96 8.58
CA MET A 53 -0.49 12.71 9.24
C MET A 53 -0.50 14.18 8.80
N ALA A 54 0.65 14.83 8.77
CA ALA A 54 0.77 16.21 8.33
C ALA A 54 0.30 16.37 6.87
N ALA A 55 0.76 15.51 5.96
CA ALA A 55 0.34 15.55 4.57
C ALA A 55 -1.16 15.31 4.38
N LEU A 56 -1.78 14.43 5.20
CA LEU A 56 -3.22 14.20 5.16
C LEU A 56 -4.02 15.35 5.77
N GLN A 57 -3.48 16.07 6.76
CA GLN A 57 -4.11 17.24 7.36
C GLN A 57 -4.18 18.44 6.41
N GLU A 58 -3.15 18.62 5.56
CA GLU A 58 -3.18 19.65 4.51
C GLU A 58 -4.20 19.34 3.41
N CYS A 59 -4.70 18.11 3.33
CA CYS A 59 -5.74 17.74 2.40
C CYS A 59 -7.13 18.01 2.99
N GLU A 60 -7.91 18.85 2.32
CA GLU A 60 -9.34 19.03 2.64
C GLU A 60 -10.14 17.80 2.17
N ILE A 61 -10.20 16.76 3.03
CA ILE A 61 -10.92 15.52 2.74
C ILE A 61 -12.39 15.71 3.09
N ASP A 62 -13.26 15.75 2.09
CA ASP A 62 -14.70 15.71 2.30
C ASP A 62 -15.15 14.29 2.69
N ARG A 63 -15.34 14.07 3.99
CA ARG A 63 -15.73 12.77 4.55
C ARG A 63 -17.14 12.33 4.17
N THR A 64 -17.94 13.21 3.59
CA THR A 64 -19.30 12.86 3.12
C THR A 64 -19.25 12.18 1.75
N GLN A 65 -18.16 12.34 1.01
CA GLN A 65 -17.93 11.72 -0.29
C GLN A 65 -17.09 10.44 -0.20
N ARG A 66 -17.05 9.69 -1.29
CA ARG A 66 -16.23 8.49 -1.41
C ARG A 66 -14.77 8.90 -1.61
N ASN A 67 -13.89 8.47 -0.71
CA ASN A 67 -12.47 8.82 -0.71
C ASN A 67 -11.61 7.57 -0.80
N VAL A 68 -10.71 7.54 -1.77
CA VAL A 68 -9.72 6.49 -1.98
C VAL A 68 -8.34 7.09 -1.82
N LEU A 69 -7.47 6.42 -1.07
CA LEU A 69 -6.06 6.76 -0.99
C LEU A 69 -5.23 5.69 -1.72
N VAL A 70 -4.30 6.13 -2.54
CA VAL A 70 -3.22 5.30 -3.09
C VAL A 70 -1.93 5.75 -2.44
N ALA A 71 -1.28 4.89 -1.67
CA ALA A 71 -0.11 5.23 -0.88
C ALA A 71 0.98 4.17 -0.99
N HIS A 72 2.23 4.61 -0.83
CA HIS A 72 3.39 3.72 -0.76
C HIS A 72 4.06 3.88 0.59
N GLN A 73 3.52 3.21 1.62
CA GLN A 73 3.97 3.36 3.01
C GLN A 73 4.05 2.01 3.70
N PHE A 74 4.90 1.90 4.72
CA PHE A 74 4.93 0.74 5.59
C PHE A 74 3.95 0.93 6.76
N VAL A 75 2.93 0.08 6.80
CA VAL A 75 1.95 0.09 7.90
C VAL A 75 2.37 -0.91 8.97
N THR A 76 2.35 -0.47 10.21
CA THR A 76 2.75 -1.27 11.38
C THR A 76 2.02 -2.62 11.41
N GLY A 77 2.79 -3.70 11.60
CA GLY A 77 2.27 -5.06 11.67
C GLY A 77 2.15 -5.77 10.32
N ALA A 78 2.61 -5.17 9.22
CA ALA A 78 2.68 -5.86 7.94
C ALA A 78 3.77 -6.94 7.93
N ASP A 79 3.45 -8.10 7.35
CA ASP A 79 4.41 -9.19 7.11
C ASP A 79 5.32 -8.81 5.94
N ARG A 80 6.61 -8.81 6.17
CA ARG A 80 7.66 -8.48 5.19
C ARG A 80 8.29 -9.72 4.57
N SER A 81 8.89 -9.55 3.40
CA SER A 81 9.77 -10.53 2.74
C SER A 81 11.21 -9.99 2.63
N ASP A 82 12.17 -10.87 2.35
CA ASP A 82 13.60 -10.50 2.29
C ASP A 82 13.92 -9.57 1.11
N SER A 83 13.02 -9.46 0.14
CA SER A 83 13.17 -8.59 -1.04
C SER A 83 12.74 -7.15 -0.82
N GLU A 84 12.21 -6.81 0.36
CA GLU A 84 11.78 -5.46 0.70
C GLU A 84 12.91 -4.72 1.44
N GLU A 85 13.14 -3.46 1.06
CA GLU A 85 14.12 -2.63 1.76
C GLU A 85 13.65 -2.38 3.20
N THR A 86 14.55 -2.65 4.14
CA THR A 86 14.30 -2.39 5.55
C THR A 86 15.20 -1.26 6.03
N TRP A 87 14.62 -0.22 6.59
CA TRP A 87 15.38 0.80 7.30
C TRP A 87 15.67 0.32 8.73
N VAL A 88 16.91 0.49 9.14
CA VAL A 88 17.37 0.10 10.49
C VAL A 88 16.59 0.90 11.53
N GLY A 89 15.95 0.18 12.47
CA GLY A 89 15.28 0.78 13.63
C GLY A 89 13.74 0.88 13.54
N GLY A 90 13.10 0.42 12.46
CA GLY A 90 11.63 0.41 12.37
C GLY A 90 10.96 1.79 12.41
N LEU A 91 11.70 2.83 12.04
CA LEU A 91 11.23 4.23 12.10
C LEU A 91 10.27 4.61 10.96
N ASP A 92 10.11 3.72 9.97
CA ASP A 92 9.28 3.90 8.78
C ASP A 92 7.82 3.48 8.98
N ASN A 93 7.45 3.10 10.20
CA ASN A 93 6.13 2.60 10.53
C ASN A 93 5.07 3.72 10.57
N VAL A 94 3.90 3.42 10.00
CA VAL A 94 2.70 4.26 10.05
C VAL A 94 1.54 3.45 10.61
N SER A 95 0.81 3.97 11.57
CA SER A 95 -0.37 3.30 12.13
C SER A 95 -1.51 3.20 11.11
N ALA A 96 -2.23 2.09 11.10
CA ALA A 96 -3.42 1.91 10.28
C ALA A 96 -4.51 2.96 10.56
N GLU A 97 -4.57 3.48 11.80
CA GLU A 97 -5.52 4.51 12.23
C GLU A 97 -5.39 5.83 11.48
N VAL A 98 -4.20 6.15 10.99
CA VAL A 98 -3.93 7.36 10.20
C VAL A 98 -4.82 7.41 8.94
N PHE A 99 -5.20 6.25 8.42
CA PHE A 99 -5.95 6.10 7.17
C PHE A 99 -7.48 5.92 7.36
N LYS A 100 -8.01 6.13 8.56
CA LYS A 100 -9.41 5.83 8.91
C LYS A 100 -10.45 6.62 8.09
N ASP A 101 -10.11 7.80 7.61
CA ASP A 101 -11.03 8.70 6.90
C ASP A 101 -11.28 8.30 5.44
N PHE A 102 -10.57 7.27 4.95
CA PHE A 102 -10.73 6.77 3.58
C PHE A 102 -11.61 5.52 3.54
N ASP A 103 -12.48 5.46 2.51
CA ASP A 103 -13.32 4.28 2.25
C ASP A 103 -12.47 3.08 1.80
N TYR A 104 -11.44 3.34 0.99
CA TYR A 104 -10.46 2.35 0.58
C TYR A 104 -9.05 2.94 0.54
N VAL A 105 -8.08 2.14 0.95
CA VAL A 105 -6.65 2.50 0.86
C VAL A 105 -5.89 1.40 0.15
N ALA A 106 -5.39 1.73 -1.04
CA ALA A 106 -4.51 0.89 -1.83
C ALA A 106 -3.05 1.13 -1.41
N LEU A 107 -2.47 0.17 -0.71
CA LEU A 107 -1.09 0.24 -0.24
C LEU A 107 -0.13 -0.46 -1.21
N GLY A 108 0.98 0.21 -1.50
CA GLY A 108 2.20 -0.34 -2.06
C GLY A 108 3.30 -0.44 -1.01
N HIS A 109 4.46 -0.94 -1.36
CA HIS A 109 5.65 -1.20 -0.56
C HIS A 109 5.83 -2.68 -0.18
N ILE A 110 4.82 -3.33 0.37
CA ILE A 110 4.91 -4.71 0.82
C ILE A 110 4.54 -5.68 -0.31
N HIS A 111 5.38 -6.70 -0.52
CA HIS A 111 5.25 -7.67 -1.61
C HIS A 111 4.18 -8.74 -1.37
N ARG A 112 3.83 -9.00 -0.11
CA ARG A 112 2.78 -9.95 0.24
C ARG A 112 1.40 -9.30 0.18
N PRO A 113 0.43 -9.85 -0.58
CA PRO A 113 -0.96 -9.41 -0.50
C PRO A 113 -1.51 -9.64 0.90
N GLN A 114 -1.93 -8.57 1.59
CA GLN A 114 -2.45 -8.64 2.95
C GLN A 114 -3.29 -7.43 3.33
N LYS A 115 -4.24 -7.63 4.23
CA LYS A 115 -5.02 -6.54 4.84
C LYS A 115 -4.34 -6.01 6.11
N MET A 116 -4.56 -4.75 6.40
CA MET A 116 -4.05 -4.09 7.61
C MET A 116 -5.23 -3.67 8.50
N GLY A 117 -5.59 -4.56 9.44
CA GLY A 117 -6.74 -4.37 10.34
C GLY A 117 -8.09 -4.59 9.64
N ARG A 118 -8.39 -3.85 8.58
CA ARG A 118 -9.65 -3.93 7.82
C ARG A 118 -9.43 -4.34 6.37
N GLU A 119 -10.46 -4.93 5.71
CA GLU A 119 -10.37 -5.38 4.30
C GLU A 119 -10.12 -4.22 3.34
N THR A 120 -10.59 -3.03 3.67
CA THR A 120 -10.49 -1.82 2.86
C THR A 120 -9.18 -1.04 3.03
N LEU A 121 -8.24 -1.56 3.83
CA LEU A 121 -6.87 -1.06 3.96
C LEU A 121 -5.92 -2.22 3.68
N ARG A 122 -5.34 -2.29 2.49
CA ARG A 122 -4.55 -3.46 2.14
C ARG A 122 -3.44 -3.22 1.13
N TYR A 123 -2.44 -4.08 1.22
CA TYR A 123 -1.43 -4.27 0.20
C TYR A 123 -1.96 -5.22 -0.87
N SER A 124 -1.91 -4.83 -2.14
CA SER A 124 -2.17 -5.73 -3.25
C SER A 124 -1.01 -6.71 -3.49
N GLY A 125 0.17 -6.37 -2.99
CA GLY A 125 1.40 -7.11 -3.20
C GLY A 125 1.99 -6.92 -4.59
N THR A 126 3.00 -7.72 -4.90
CA THR A 126 3.65 -7.73 -6.22
C THR A 126 3.05 -8.80 -7.11
N PRO A 127 3.05 -8.62 -8.45
CA PRO A 127 2.48 -9.61 -9.39
C PRO A 127 3.28 -10.91 -9.45
N LEU A 128 4.58 -10.85 -9.16
CA LEU A 128 5.50 -12.00 -9.17
C LEU A 128 6.21 -12.12 -7.82
N LYS A 129 6.90 -13.25 -7.62
CA LYS A 129 7.77 -13.52 -6.47
C LYS A 129 9.20 -13.06 -6.80
N TYR A 130 9.79 -12.22 -5.97
CA TYR A 130 11.11 -11.64 -6.19
C TYR A 130 12.21 -12.23 -5.29
N SER A 131 11.82 -13.01 -4.29
CA SER A 131 12.77 -13.71 -3.41
C SER A 131 12.24 -15.09 -3.00
N PHE A 132 13.14 -15.95 -2.52
CA PHE A 132 12.73 -17.25 -1.99
C PHE A 132 11.86 -17.14 -0.73
N SER A 133 11.94 -16.05 0.02
CA SER A 133 11.02 -15.81 1.15
C SER A 133 9.57 -15.68 0.70
N GLU A 134 9.34 -15.33 -0.57
CA GLU A 134 8.00 -15.21 -1.15
C GLU A 134 7.46 -16.50 -1.79
N ALA A 135 8.21 -17.61 -1.73
CA ALA A 135 7.82 -18.86 -2.42
C ALA A 135 6.39 -19.32 -2.09
N ASP A 136 5.95 -19.11 -0.86
CA ASP A 136 4.61 -19.49 -0.39
C ASP A 136 3.56 -18.38 -0.56
N HIS A 137 3.92 -17.22 -1.12
CA HIS A 137 2.97 -16.13 -1.34
C HIS A 137 2.00 -16.47 -2.48
N LYS A 138 0.72 -16.25 -2.25
CA LYS A 138 -0.32 -16.32 -3.28
C LYS A 138 -0.51 -14.93 -3.86
N LYS A 139 0.08 -14.71 -5.03
CA LYS A 139 -0.01 -13.42 -5.73
C LYS A 139 -1.40 -13.25 -6.35
N SER A 140 -1.92 -12.02 -6.33
CA SER A 140 -3.27 -11.71 -6.80
C SER A 140 -3.40 -10.26 -7.25
N VAL A 141 -4.44 -10.00 -8.04
CA VAL A 141 -4.96 -8.66 -8.28
C VAL A 141 -6.10 -8.42 -7.28
N THR A 142 -6.10 -7.26 -6.65
CA THR A 142 -7.21 -6.82 -5.80
C THR A 142 -8.23 -6.07 -6.65
N ILE A 143 -9.48 -6.53 -6.61
CA ILE A 143 -10.63 -5.86 -7.22
C ILE A 143 -11.41 -5.16 -6.13
N VAL A 144 -11.68 -3.88 -6.33
CA VAL A 144 -12.41 -3.03 -5.39
C VAL A 144 -13.62 -2.44 -6.08
N GLU A 145 -14.78 -2.70 -5.53
CA GLU A 145 -16.04 -2.11 -5.99
C GLU A 145 -16.48 -1.07 -4.96
N LEU A 146 -16.57 0.17 -5.41
CA LEU A 146 -17.03 1.30 -4.61
C LEU A 146 -18.47 1.61 -5.03
N LEU A 147 -19.42 1.27 -4.18
CA LEU A 147 -20.83 1.60 -4.38
C LEU A 147 -21.14 2.96 -3.70
N GLU A 148 -22.23 3.09 -2.97
CA GLU A 148 -22.52 4.29 -2.18
C GLU A 148 -21.46 4.51 -1.09
N LYS A 149 -21.41 5.71 -0.54
CA LYS A 149 -20.47 6.06 0.56
C LYS A 149 -20.53 5.02 1.70
N GLY A 150 -19.35 4.47 2.02
CA GLY A 150 -19.19 3.46 3.05
C GLY A 150 -19.47 2.02 2.59
N ASN A 151 -19.99 1.82 1.37
CA ASN A 151 -20.25 0.49 0.83
C ASN A 151 -19.13 0.09 -0.15
N VAL A 152 -18.17 -0.70 0.34
CA VAL A 152 -16.98 -1.13 -0.40
C VAL A 152 -16.86 -2.64 -0.36
N THR A 153 -16.78 -3.26 -1.53
CA THR A 153 -16.52 -4.70 -1.66
C THR A 153 -15.10 -4.94 -2.17
N VAL A 154 -14.40 -5.84 -1.53
CA VAL A 154 -13.02 -6.21 -1.90
C VAL A 154 -12.95 -7.70 -2.22
N SER A 155 -12.45 -8.03 -3.39
CA SER A 155 -12.19 -9.40 -3.82
C SER A 155 -10.80 -9.53 -4.44
N THR A 156 -10.31 -10.75 -4.61
CA THR A 156 -9.00 -10.99 -5.20
C THR A 156 -9.09 -12.02 -6.31
N VAL A 157 -8.35 -11.76 -7.40
CA VAL A 157 -8.17 -12.71 -8.52
C VAL A 157 -6.74 -13.23 -8.47
N PRO A 158 -6.51 -14.55 -8.32
CA PRO A 158 -5.18 -15.13 -8.28
C PRO A 158 -4.40 -14.85 -9.58
N LEU A 159 -3.12 -14.52 -9.43
CA LEU A 159 -2.17 -14.47 -10.53
C LEU A 159 -1.41 -15.80 -10.58
N ILE A 160 -1.52 -16.49 -11.70
CA ILE A 160 -0.82 -17.75 -11.95
C ILE A 160 0.36 -17.46 -12.89
N PRO A 161 1.61 -17.45 -12.39
CA PRO A 161 2.76 -17.20 -13.24
C PRO A 161 3.02 -18.37 -14.18
N LYS A 162 3.58 -18.10 -15.36
CA LYS A 162 4.01 -19.15 -16.30
C LYS A 162 5.06 -20.08 -15.68
N HIS A 163 5.96 -19.50 -14.88
CA HIS A 163 6.99 -20.22 -14.11
C HIS A 163 6.90 -19.72 -12.69
N ASP A 164 6.69 -20.62 -11.75
CA ASP A 164 6.57 -20.25 -10.33
C ASP A 164 7.87 -20.58 -9.58
N MET A 165 8.07 -19.89 -8.46
CA MET A 165 9.19 -20.10 -7.54
C MET A 165 8.79 -21.09 -6.46
N ARG A 166 9.60 -22.12 -6.23
CA ARG A 166 9.43 -23.09 -5.16
C ARG A 166 10.75 -23.38 -4.45
N LYS A 167 10.68 -23.74 -3.19
CA LYS A 167 11.82 -24.21 -2.40
C LYS A 167 11.82 -25.73 -2.40
N LEU A 168 12.95 -26.33 -2.75
CA LEU A 168 13.18 -27.76 -2.63
C LEU A 168 14.18 -27.98 -1.49
N ARG A 169 13.92 -28.99 -0.67
CA ARG A 169 14.82 -29.46 0.40
C ARG A 169 15.02 -30.96 0.27
N GLY A 170 16.27 -31.39 0.35
CA GLY A 170 16.63 -32.80 0.28
C GLY A 170 18.13 -32.95 0.11
N THR A 171 18.61 -34.19 -0.06
CA THR A 171 19.98 -34.41 -0.52
C THR A 171 20.15 -33.94 -1.95
N TYR A 172 21.39 -33.77 -2.41
CA TYR A 172 21.66 -33.42 -3.81
C TYR A 172 20.93 -34.34 -4.79
N MET A 173 20.95 -35.64 -4.53
CA MET A 173 20.30 -36.64 -5.37
C MET A 173 18.77 -36.47 -5.39
N ASP A 174 18.16 -36.15 -4.23
CA ASP A 174 16.71 -35.93 -4.16
C ASP A 174 16.25 -34.71 -4.95
N VAL A 175 16.99 -33.57 -4.82
CA VAL A 175 16.58 -32.30 -5.46
C VAL A 175 16.93 -32.22 -6.93
N THR A 176 17.84 -33.08 -7.42
CA THR A 176 18.26 -33.12 -8.84
C THR A 176 17.72 -34.33 -9.61
N ALA A 177 16.98 -35.23 -8.92
CA ALA A 177 16.31 -36.35 -9.60
C ALA A 177 15.38 -35.78 -10.68
N LYS A 178 15.45 -36.37 -11.88
CA LYS A 178 14.46 -36.09 -12.92
C LYS A 178 13.27 -36.99 -12.68
N ASP A 179 12.09 -36.41 -12.52
CA ASP A 179 10.80 -37.12 -12.58
C ASP A 179 10.58 -37.70 -13.97
#